data_6dedbea172717372963fd4a5045317c7
#
_entry.id   6dedbea172717372963fd4a5045317c7
#
_cell.length_a   1.000
_cell.length_b   1.000
_cell.length_c   1.000
_cell.angle_alpha   90.00
_cell.angle_beta   90.00
_cell.angle_gamma   90.00
#
_symmetry.space_group_name_H-M   'P 1'
#
loop_
_entity.id
_entity.type
_entity.pdbx_description
1 polymer ?
#
loop_
_entity_poly.entity_id
_entity_poly.type
_entity_poly.pdbx_seq_one_letter_code
_entity_poly.pdbx_strand_id
1 'polypeptide(L)'
;YLCMLELGEESYDYIKIRDCLDKALLRLDLREVYSEEYHSSVESTRKYLKEEFYEKLCGKSESTVSCIGHTHIDVAWLWTVAQTREKAQRSFSTVINMMKRYGDYVFMSSQPQLYQHVKESDPGLYEEIKKAVKKGQWEPEGAMWLEADTNLIHGESLIRQILYGKRFMREEFGVENKILWLPDVFGYSGALPQILRKCGVDQFFTAKMSWNETNPMPNDTFIWEGIDGSQVFTSVINGYVRRLNPQEIYKTWKEYKNKSMTNDTLITFGFGDGGGGPTYDMMENYERLKYGIPG
;
A
#
# COMPACT_ATOMS: atom_id res chain seq x y z
N TYR A 1 4.44 -19.48 10.95
CA TYR A 1 3.11 -20.07 11.17
C TYR A 1 2.11 -19.62 10.10
N LEU A 2 1.94 -18.31 9.86
CA LEU A 2 0.99 -17.81 8.87
C LEU A 2 1.22 -18.37 7.46
N CYS A 3 2.50 -18.51 7.04
CA CYS A 3 2.82 -19.16 5.77
C CYS A 3 2.37 -20.63 5.76
N MET A 4 2.51 -21.34 6.87
CA MET A 4 2.11 -22.74 6.96
C MET A 4 0.60 -22.96 6.76
N LEU A 5 -0.23 -21.96 7.12
CA LEU A 5 -1.68 -22.04 6.91
C LEU A 5 -2.10 -22.04 5.43
N GLU A 6 -1.23 -21.50 4.56
CA GLU A 6 -1.46 -21.43 3.10
C GLU A 6 -0.86 -22.65 2.37
N LEU A 7 0.03 -23.39 3.04
CA LEU A 7 0.68 -24.58 2.51
C LEU A 7 -0.05 -25.83 3.00
N GLY A 8 -0.19 -26.83 2.16
CA GLY A 8 -0.73 -28.13 2.59
C GLY A 8 0.23 -28.81 3.57
N GLU A 9 -0.30 -29.47 4.62
CA GLU A 9 0.51 -30.14 5.67
C GLU A 9 1.47 -31.19 5.13
N GLU A 10 1.14 -31.79 4.00
CA GLU A 10 1.97 -32.78 3.29
C GLU A 10 3.03 -32.15 2.36
N SER A 11 3.02 -30.83 2.19
CA SER A 11 3.99 -30.16 1.32
C SER A 11 5.38 -30.15 1.94
N TYR A 12 6.39 -30.24 1.07
CA TYR A 12 7.79 -30.16 1.50
C TYR A 12 8.10 -28.88 2.27
N ASP A 13 7.57 -27.75 1.80
CA ASP A 13 7.80 -26.45 2.43
C ASP A 13 7.16 -26.35 3.80
N TYR A 14 5.93 -26.85 3.98
CA TYR A 14 5.28 -26.94 5.30
C TYR A 14 6.15 -27.71 6.30
N ILE A 15 6.60 -28.92 5.90
CA ILE A 15 7.42 -29.80 6.75
C ILE A 15 8.74 -29.11 7.13
N LYS A 16 9.38 -28.44 6.16
CA LYS A 16 10.64 -27.71 6.40
C LYS A 16 10.47 -26.53 7.35
N ILE A 17 9.40 -25.75 7.17
CA ILE A 17 9.10 -24.64 8.07
C ILE A 17 8.87 -25.14 9.48
N ARG A 18 8.05 -26.19 9.65
CA ARG A 18 7.76 -26.81 10.95
C ARG A 18 9.06 -27.27 11.64
N ASP A 19 9.89 -28.05 10.95
CA ASP A 19 11.17 -28.53 11.48
C ASP A 19 12.10 -27.37 11.92
N CYS A 20 12.13 -26.30 11.13
CA CYS A 20 12.91 -25.11 11.47
C CYS A 20 12.37 -24.40 12.72
N LEU A 21 11.05 -24.24 12.83
CA LEU A 21 10.41 -23.60 13.99
C LEU A 21 10.58 -24.45 15.25
N ASP A 22 10.42 -25.76 15.19
CA ASP A 22 10.63 -26.68 16.32
C ASP A 22 12.08 -26.59 16.84
N LYS A 23 13.06 -26.56 15.94
CA LYS A 23 14.46 -26.36 16.32
C LYS A 23 14.74 -24.96 16.89
N ALA A 24 14.02 -23.93 16.43
CA ALA A 24 14.13 -22.59 16.99
C ALA A 24 13.57 -22.51 18.41
N LEU A 25 12.40 -23.13 18.66
CA LEU A 25 11.79 -23.19 19.99
C LEU A 25 12.68 -23.91 21.02
N LEU A 26 13.36 -25.00 20.63
CA LEU A 26 14.27 -25.74 21.49
C LEU A 26 15.56 -24.95 21.88
N ARG A 27 15.84 -23.83 21.21
CA ARG A 27 16.98 -22.96 21.53
C ARG A 27 16.64 -21.91 22.57
N LEU A 28 15.35 -21.62 22.80
CA LEU A 28 14.91 -20.62 23.78
C LEU A 28 15.06 -21.14 25.20
N ASP A 29 15.74 -20.39 26.05
CA ASP A 29 15.75 -20.62 27.49
C ASP A 29 14.60 -19.83 28.15
N LEU A 30 13.53 -20.52 28.46
CA LEU A 30 12.31 -19.94 29.04
C LEU A 30 12.21 -20.16 30.55
N ARG A 31 13.27 -20.70 31.21
CA ARG A 31 13.26 -21.03 32.63
C ARG A 31 13.14 -19.78 33.51
N GLU A 32 13.87 -18.73 33.14
CA GLU A 32 13.79 -17.44 33.83
C GLU A 32 13.75 -16.31 32.79
N VAL A 33 12.52 -15.86 32.48
CA VAL A 33 12.27 -14.85 31.47
C VAL A 33 12.89 -13.52 31.89
N TYR A 34 13.57 -12.84 30.97
CA TYR A 34 14.34 -11.61 31.15
C TYR A 34 15.71 -11.77 31.84
N SER A 35 16.17 -13.00 32.14
CA SER A 35 17.56 -13.23 32.57
C SER A 35 18.56 -13.00 31.43
N GLU A 36 19.87 -13.00 31.72
CA GLU A 36 20.90 -12.91 30.71
C GLU A 36 20.89 -14.15 29.77
N GLU A 37 20.65 -15.32 30.34
CA GLU A 37 20.50 -16.57 29.63
C GLU A 37 19.31 -16.52 28.65
N TYR A 38 18.16 -16.00 29.10
CA TYR A 38 17.00 -15.77 28.22
C TYR A 38 17.36 -14.85 27.06
N HIS A 39 17.96 -13.69 27.30
CA HIS A 39 18.33 -12.75 26.24
C HIS A 39 19.36 -13.33 25.28
N SER A 40 20.36 -14.04 25.78
CA SER A 40 21.34 -14.75 24.96
C SER A 40 20.70 -15.82 24.07
N SER A 41 19.75 -16.57 24.62
CA SER A 41 19.00 -17.59 23.88
C SER A 41 18.12 -16.99 22.79
N VAL A 42 17.49 -15.83 23.04
CA VAL A 42 16.69 -15.10 22.04
C VAL A 42 17.57 -14.65 20.87
N GLU A 43 18.76 -14.07 21.14
CA GLU A 43 19.67 -13.64 20.07
C GLU A 43 20.21 -14.82 19.25
N SER A 44 20.54 -15.93 19.91
CA SER A 44 20.94 -17.18 19.24
C SER A 44 19.82 -17.72 18.34
N THR A 45 18.57 -17.70 18.83
CA THR A 45 17.41 -18.15 18.08
C THR A 45 17.11 -17.23 16.89
N ARG A 46 17.22 -15.92 17.05
CA ARG A 46 17.09 -14.94 15.95
C ARG A 46 18.13 -15.19 14.85
N LYS A 47 19.38 -15.41 15.23
CA LYS A 47 20.45 -15.74 14.27
C LYS A 47 20.14 -17.03 13.52
N TYR A 48 19.73 -18.08 14.23
CA TYR A 48 19.34 -19.35 13.64
C TYR A 48 18.18 -19.19 12.63
N LEU A 49 17.11 -18.47 13.01
CA LEU A 49 15.98 -18.22 12.13
C LEU A 49 16.38 -17.40 10.90
N LYS A 50 17.28 -16.42 11.05
CA LYS A 50 17.79 -15.67 9.91
C LYS A 50 18.49 -16.60 8.91
N GLU A 51 19.40 -17.43 9.36
CA GLU A 51 20.22 -18.31 8.51
C GLU A 51 19.41 -19.47 7.92
N GLU A 52 18.60 -20.16 8.73
CA GLU A 52 17.94 -21.39 8.34
C GLU A 52 16.54 -21.20 7.74
N PHE A 53 15.81 -20.17 8.16
CA PHE A 53 14.48 -19.88 7.66
C PHE A 53 14.50 -18.81 6.57
N TYR A 54 14.91 -17.58 6.91
CA TYR A 54 14.80 -16.47 5.96
C TYR A 54 15.75 -16.63 4.75
N GLU A 55 17.03 -16.96 4.97
CA GLU A 55 18.00 -17.05 3.88
C GLU A 55 17.88 -18.35 3.08
N LYS A 56 17.48 -19.46 3.71
CA LYS A 56 17.41 -20.78 3.02
C LYS A 56 16.04 -21.12 2.45
N LEU A 57 14.95 -20.70 3.08
CA LEU A 57 13.58 -21.11 2.69
C LEU A 57 12.78 -20.00 2.03
N CYS A 58 13.09 -18.72 2.28
CA CYS A 58 12.34 -17.59 1.73
C CYS A 58 12.98 -17.03 0.46
N GLY A 59 12.21 -16.23 -0.31
CA GLY A 59 12.73 -15.39 -1.39
C GLY A 59 13.24 -16.13 -2.62
N LYS A 60 12.76 -17.34 -2.88
CA LYS A 60 13.16 -18.15 -4.05
C LYS A 60 12.24 -18.01 -5.24
N SER A 61 11.10 -17.36 -5.07
CA SER A 61 10.16 -17.09 -6.14
C SER A 61 10.69 -15.99 -7.07
N GLU A 62 10.43 -16.12 -8.37
CA GLU A 62 10.68 -15.07 -9.35
C GLU A 62 9.61 -13.98 -9.31
N SER A 63 8.51 -14.20 -8.58
CA SER A 63 7.39 -13.27 -8.47
C SER A 63 7.63 -12.22 -7.41
N THR A 64 7.27 -10.98 -7.72
CA THR A 64 7.40 -9.82 -6.81
C THR A 64 6.03 -9.26 -6.45
N VAL A 65 5.82 -9.00 -5.16
CA VAL A 65 4.67 -8.25 -4.67
C VAL A 65 5.17 -6.97 -4.02
N SER A 66 4.99 -5.84 -4.70
CA SER A 66 5.32 -4.52 -4.17
C SER A 66 4.32 -4.12 -3.09
N CYS A 67 4.82 -3.79 -1.89
CA CYS A 67 3.99 -3.45 -0.74
C CYS A 67 4.10 -1.96 -0.44
N ILE A 68 3.01 -1.21 -0.59
CA ILE A 68 2.98 0.24 -0.35
C ILE A 68 2.02 0.54 0.80
N GLY A 69 2.52 1.25 1.82
CA GLY A 69 1.67 1.76 2.89
C GLY A 69 0.70 2.81 2.37
N HIS A 70 -0.56 2.72 2.76
CA HIS A 70 -1.61 3.65 2.34
C HIS A 70 -2.63 3.86 3.45
N THR A 71 -3.31 4.99 3.42
CA THR A 71 -4.53 5.26 4.18
C THR A 71 -5.49 6.04 3.31
N HIS A 72 -6.57 5.41 2.88
CA HIS A 72 -7.67 6.11 2.25
C HIS A 72 -8.46 6.90 3.31
N ILE A 73 -8.78 8.15 3.05
CA ILE A 73 -9.58 8.99 3.95
C ILE A 73 -10.64 9.70 3.15
N ASP A 74 -11.90 9.37 3.40
CA ASP A 74 -13.05 10.11 2.87
C ASP A 74 -13.11 11.54 3.42
N VAL A 75 -13.28 12.51 2.54
CA VAL A 75 -13.28 13.95 2.87
C VAL A 75 -14.69 14.58 2.83
N ALA A 76 -15.68 14.03 3.24
CA ALA A 76 -16.21 13.38 4.38
C ALA A 76 -17.07 12.18 3.95
N TRP A 77 -17.65 11.45 4.92
CA TRP A 77 -18.59 10.36 4.69
C TRP A 77 -19.66 10.34 5.80
N LEU A 78 -19.59 9.31 6.71
CA LEU A 78 -20.42 9.27 7.93
C LEU A 78 -19.90 10.20 9.05
N TRP A 79 -19.11 11.19 8.66
CA TRP A 79 -18.51 12.21 9.52
C TRP A 79 -18.35 13.54 8.76
N THR A 80 -18.10 14.60 9.51
CA THR A 80 -17.94 15.95 8.97
C THR A 80 -16.54 16.23 8.45
N VAL A 81 -16.38 17.30 7.64
CA VAL A 81 -15.06 17.79 7.20
C VAL A 81 -14.16 18.16 8.39
N ALA A 82 -14.73 18.66 9.49
CA ALA A 82 -13.96 18.94 10.71
C ALA A 82 -13.31 17.66 11.27
N GLN A 83 -14.06 16.57 11.31
CA GLN A 83 -13.52 15.25 11.71
C GLN A 83 -12.51 14.69 10.71
N THR A 84 -12.64 14.99 9.41
CA THR A 84 -11.63 14.64 8.41
C THR A 84 -10.28 15.29 8.69
N ARG A 85 -10.27 16.57 9.13
CA ARG A 85 -9.03 17.26 9.54
C ARG A 85 -8.31 16.51 10.67
N GLU A 86 -9.05 16.12 11.71
CA GLU A 86 -8.49 15.33 12.82
C GLU A 86 -7.98 13.95 12.36
N LYS A 87 -8.73 13.29 11.47
CA LYS A 87 -8.35 11.99 10.92
C LYS A 87 -7.06 12.08 10.10
N ALA A 88 -6.92 13.10 9.25
CA ALA A 88 -5.71 13.33 8.47
C ALA A 88 -4.50 13.59 9.37
N GLN A 89 -4.61 14.50 10.34
CA GLN A 89 -3.54 14.80 11.27
C GLN A 89 -3.08 13.56 12.06
N ARG A 90 -4.04 12.81 12.63
CA ARG A 90 -3.75 11.59 13.39
C ARG A 90 -3.06 10.54 12.53
N SER A 91 -3.59 10.26 11.34
CA SER A 91 -3.07 9.22 10.45
C SER A 91 -1.67 9.57 9.95
N PHE A 92 -1.46 10.82 9.53
CA PHE A 92 -0.17 11.28 9.03
C PHE A 92 0.88 11.33 10.14
N SER A 93 0.51 11.73 11.34
CA SER A 93 1.40 11.68 12.51
C SER A 93 1.83 10.23 12.84
N THR A 94 0.89 9.28 12.78
CA THR A 94 1.19 7.86 12.97
C THR A 94 2.19 7.35 11.95
N VAL A 95 1.99 7.67 10.66
CA VAL A 95 2.89 7.27 9.56
C VAL A 95 4.29 7.86 9.75
N ILE A 96 4.41 9.15 10.05
CA ILE A 96 5.71 9.80 10.32
C ILE A 96 6.45 9.14 11.48
N ASN A 97 5.73 8.76 12.54
CA ASN A 97 6.34 8.05 13.67
C ASN A 97 6.79 6.64 13.29
N MET A 98 6.06 5.93 12.42
CA MET A 98 6.49 4.65 11.89
C MET A 98 7.74 4.78 11.01
N MET A 99 7.86 5.81 10.17
CA MET A 99 9.04 6.07 9.34
C MET A 99 10.31 6.30 10.17
N LYS A 100 10.20 6.83 11.39
CA LYS A 100 11.34 6.97 12.31
C LYS A 100 11.87 5.62 12.79
N ARG A 101 11.02 4.61 12.88
CA ARG A 101 11.37 3.25 13.31
C ARG A 101 11.73 2.33 12.15
N TYR A 102 11.05 2.47 11.01
CA TYR A 102 11.19 1.63 9.83
C TYR A 102 11.76 2.47 8.67
N GLY A 103 13.09 2.45 8.53
CA GLY A 103 13.83 3.40 7.69
C GLY A 103 13.59 3.28 6.18
N ASP A 104 13.18 2.12 5.68
CA ASP A 104 12.87 1.84 4.29
C ASP A 104 11.37 1.68 4.00
N TYR A 105 10.54 2.04 4.98
CA TYR A 105 9.10 2.08 4.81
C TYR A 105 8.69 3.19 3.83
N VAL A 106 7.91 2.82 2.82
CA VAL A 106 7.32 3.75 1.84
C VAL A 106 5.81 3.84 2.06
N PHE A 107 5.32 5.06 2.12
CA PHE A 107 3.90 5.38 2.27
C PHE A 107 3.45 6.31 1.16
N MET A 108 2.28 6.05 0.58
CA MET A 108 1.66 6.89 -0.42
C MET A 108 0.38 7.51 0.12
N SER A 109 0.17 8.79 -0.16
CA SER A 109 -1.08 9.48 0.09
C SER A 109 -1.43 10.42 -1.05
N SER A 110 -2.68 10.36 -1.48
CA SER A 110 -3.31 11.25 -2.45
C SER A 110 -3.97 12.45 -1.75
N GLN A 111 -4.78 13.19 -2.49
CA GLN A 111 -5.69 14.23 -2.02
C GLN A 111 -5.02 15.43 -1.34
N PRO A 112 -4.54 16.44 -2.12
CA PRO A 112 -4.03 17.71 -1.61
C PRO A 112 -4.83 18.36 -0.50
N GLN A 113 -6.16 18.18 -0.48
CA GLN A 113 -7.00 18.68 0.59
C GLN A 113 -6.61 18.17 1.98
N LEU A 114 -6.19 16.92 2.09
CA LEU A 114 -5.72 16.35 3.37
C LEU A 114 -4.43 17.02 3.84
N TYR A 115 -3.50 17.24 2.90
CA TYR A 115 -2.26 17.96 3.18
C TYR A 115 -2.52 19.43 3.55
N GLN A 116 -3.45 20.09 2.88
CA GLN A 116 -3.85 21.45 3.21
C GLN A 116 -4.42 21.52 4.64
N HIS A 117 -5.25 20.56 5.03
CA HIS A 117 -5.77 20.48 6.40
C HIS A 117 -4.65 20.34 7.43
N VAL A 118 -3.67 19.47 7.17
CA VAL A 118 -2.53 19.29 8.09
C VAL A 118 -1.63 20.52 8.09
N LYS A 119 -1.37 21.14 6.94
CA LYS A 119 -0.60 22.40 6.84
C LYS A 119 -1.19 23.52 7.71
N GLU A 120 -2.53 23.61 7.74
CA GLU A 120 -3.25 24.61 8.52
C GLU A 120 -3.32 24.29 10.02
N SER A 121 -3.51 23.01 10.38
CA SER A 121 -3.73 22.60 11.78
C SER A 121 -2.45 22.21 12.52
N ASP A 122 -1.43 21.70 11.82
CA ASP A 122 -0.16 21.25 12.39
C ASP A 122 0.99 21.50 11.41
N PRO A 123 1.48 22.75 11.30
CA PRO A 123 2.61 23.09 10.43
C PRO A 123 3.88 22.28 10.74
N GLY A 124 4.07 21.86 11.99
CA GLY A 124 5.21 21.04 12.39
C GLY A 124 5.18 19.65 11.73
N LEU A 125 4.04 18.98 11.81
CA LEU A 125 3.82 17.70 11.13
C LEU A 125 3.96 17.86 9.60
N TYR A 126 3.46 18.95 9.05
CA TYR A 126 3.56 19.22 7.62
C TYR A 126 5.02 19.31 7.14
N GLU A 127 5.90 19.96 7.91
CA GLU A 127 7.33 20.02 7.60
C GLU A 127 8.02 18.64 7.76
N GLU A 128 7.59 17.79 8.69
CA GLU A 128 8.08 16.40 8.76
C GLU A 128 7.66 15.59 7.53
N ILE A 129 6.45 15.77 7.01
CA ILE A 129 6.00 15.16 5.76
C ILE A 129 6.89 15.61 4.59
N LYS A 130 7.17 16.91 4.46
CA LYS A 130 8.09 17.43 3.42
C LYS A 130 9.49 16.80 3.49
N LYS A 131 10.00 16.58 4.69
CA LYS A 131 11.28 15.88 4.89
C LYS A 131 11.19 14.41 4.46
N ALA A 132 10.09 13.73 4.77
CA ALA A 132 9.86 12.35 4.35
C ALA A 132 9.74 12.22 2.82
N VAL A 133 9.07 13.16 2.16
CA VAL A 133 9.02 13.24 0.69
C VAL A 133 10.41 13.37 0.09
N LYS A 134 11.24 14.29 0.61
CA LYS A 134 12.63 14.47 0.15
C LYS A 134 13.51 13.23 0.34
N LYS A 135 13.19 12.40 1.34
CA LYS A 135 13.90 11.13 1.60
C LYS A 135 13.39 9.97 0.73
N GLY A 136 12.30 10.15 -0.04
CA GLY A 136 11.65 9.08 -0.80
C GLY A 136 10.86 8.09 0.04
N GLN A 137 10.56 8.42 1.30
CA GLN A 137 9.72 7.58 2.18
C GLN A 137 8.23 7.90 2.06
N TRP A 138 7.89 9.10 1.61
CA TRP A 138 6.52 9.54 1.42
C TRP A 138 6.30 9.96 -0.03
N GLU A 139 5.35 9.32 -0.71
CA GLU A 139 4.98 9.60 -2.08
C GLU A 139 3.67 10.40 -2.12
N PRO A 140 3.70 11.72 -2.37
CA PRO A 140 2.51 12.54 -2.55
C PRO A 140 2.04 12.40 -4.01
N GLU A 141 1.32 11.32 -4.31
CA GLU A 141 0.86 10.99 -5.66
C GLU A 141 -0.67 10.95 -5.72
N GLY A 142 -1.28 11.14 -6.90
CA GLY A 142 -2.73 10.98 -7.06
C GLY A 142 -3.40 11.99 -7.98
N ALA A 143 -2.70 13.02 -8.41
CA ALA A 143 -3.06 14.03 -9.40
C ALA A 143 -4.27 14.93 -9.07
N MET A 144 -5.39 14.41 -8.56
CA MET A 144 -6.58 15.22 -8.23
C MET A 144 -6.47 15.90 -6.87
N TRP A 145 -7.17 17.03 -6.72
CA TRP A 145 -7.32 17.73 -5.43
C TRP A 145 -8.03 16.87 -4.37
N LEU A 146 -9.10 16.20 -4.80
CA LEU A 146 -9.84 15.17 -4.07
C LEU A 146 -10.03 13.94 -4.94
N GLU A 147 -10.36 12.81 -4.37
CA GLU A 147 -10.78 11.62 -5.10
C GLU A 147 -12.25 11.79 -5.55
N ALA A 148 -12.44 12.57 -6.62
CA ALA A 148 -13.76 12.99 -7.08
C ALA A 148 -14.46 11.90 -7.89
N ASP A 149 -15.78 11.78 -7.74
CA ASP A 149 -16.62 11.00 -8.65
C ASP A 149 -16.45 11.48 -10.10
N THR A 150 -16.21 10.58 -11.02
CA THR A 150 -15.90 10.94 -12.42
C THR A 150 -17.11 10.89 -13.35
N ASN A 151 -18.25 10.41 -12.87
CA ASN A 151 -19.50 10.33 -13.65
C ASN A 151 -20.47 11.48 -13.31
N LEU A 152 -20.47 11.93 -12.04
CA LEU A 152 -21.41 12.96 -11.57
C LEU A 152 -20.93 14.38 -11.82
N ILE A 153 -19.62 14.61 -11.79
CA ILE A 153 -19.08 15.96 -11.94
C ILE A 153 -18.86 16.32 -13.41
N HIS A 154 -18.96 17.61 -13.72
CA HIS A 154 -18.74 18.13 -15.07
C HIS A 154 -17.27 18.00 -15.49
N GLY A 155 -17.01 17.83 -16.80
CA GLY A 155 -15.64 17.67 -17.33
C GLY A 155 -14.67 18.80 -16.97
N GLU A 156 -15.14 20.06 -16.95
CA GLU A 156 -14.36 21.20 -16.49
C GLU A 156 -13.98 21.06 -15.00
N SER A 157 -14.87 20.52 -14.17
CA SER A 157 -14.56 20.25 -12.77
C SER A 157 -13.48 19.17 -12.61
N LEU A 158 -13.52 18.11 -13.43
CA LEU A 158 -12.45 17.10 -13.48
C LEU A 158 -11.10 17.72 -13.86
N ILE A 159 -11.07 18.56 -14.90
CA ILE A 159 -9.86 19.26 -15.31
C ILE A 159 -9.31 20.12 -14.17
N ARG A 160 -10.18 20.85 -13.44
CA ARG A 160 -9.77 21.67 -12.29
C ARG A 160 -9.27 20.84 -11.13
N GLN A 161 -9.89 19.70 -10.84
CA GLN A 161 -9.38 18.76 -9.84
C GLN A 161 -7.92 18.39 -10.11
N ILE A 162 -7.60 18.04 -11.36
CA ILE A 162 -6.24 17.67 -11.75
C ILE A 162 -5.31 18.92 -11.77
N LEU A 163 -5.78 20.04 -12.31
CA LEU A 163 -4.99 21.26 -12.38
C LEU A 163 -4.55 21.76 -11.00
N TYR A 164 -5.48 21.85 -10.06
CA TYR A 164 -5.18 22.31 -8.70
C TYR A 164 -4.40 21.26 -7.91
N GLY A 165 -4.72 19.98 -8.09
CA GLY A 165 -4.02 18.88 -7.44
C GLY A 165 -2.53 18.85 -7.83
N LYS A 166 -2.23 18.80 -9.12
CA LYS A 166 -0.86 18.81 -9.63
C LYS A 166 -0.11 20.10 -9.28
N ARG A 167 -0.78 21.26 -9.32
CA ARG A 167 -0.17 22.53 -8.91
C ARG A 167 0.28 22.46 -7.45
N PHE A 168 -0.59 22.02 -6.54
CA PHE A 168 -0.27 21.90 -5.13
C PHE A 168 0.93 20.96 -4.90
N MET A 169 0.90 19.77 -5.50
CA MET A 169 1.98 18.78 -5.32
C MET A 169 3.32 19.31 -5.84
N ARG A 170 3.31 20.02 -6.96
CA ARG A 170 4.51 20.65 -7.50
C ARG A 170 5.01 21.81 -6.64
N GLU A 171 4.14 22.71 -6.20
CA GLU A 171 4.53 23.89 -5.41
C GLU A 171 5.00 23.53 -4.01
N GLU A 172 4.34 22.56 -3.36
CA GLU A 172 4.62 22.20 -1.99
C GLU A 172 5.69 21.11 -1.83
N PHE A 173 5.76 20.16 -2.74
CA PHE A 173 6.64 18.99 -2.65
C PHE A 173 7.64 18.86 -3.79
N GLY A 174 7.50 19.64 -4.86
CA GLY A 174 8.35 19.52 -6.06
C GLY A 174 8.04 18.29 -6.91
N VAL A 175 6.87 17.67 -6.74
CA VAL A 175 6.46 16.42 -7.41
C VAL A 175 5.53 16.71 -8.57
N GLU A 176 5.83 16.13 -9.73
CA GLU A 176 4.96 16.14 -10.91
C GLU A 176 4.20 14.81 -11.01
N ASN A 177 2.94 14.83 -10.59
CA ASN A 177 2.11 13.64 -10.58
C ASN A 177 1.85 13.07 -11.97
N LYS A 178 1.96 11.75 -12.10
CA LYS A 178 1.74 10.97 -13.33
C LYS A 178 0.63 9.95 -13.21
N ILE A 179 0.19 9.66 -12.01
CA ILE A 179 -0.81 8.65 -11.70
C ILE A 179 -2.09 9.35 -11.22
N LEU A 180 -3.23 9.00 -11.80
CA LEU A 180 -4.51 9.27 -11.18
C LEU A 180 -4.83 8.13 -10.20
N TRP A 181 -4.92 8.45 -8.93
CA TRP A 181 -5.20 7.50 -7.86
C TRP A 181 -6.62 7.65 -7.36
N LEU A 182 -7.51 6.73 -7.72
CA LEU A 182 -8.92 6.71 -7.31
C LEU A 182 -9.32 5.30 -6.84
N PRO A 183 -8.89 4.86 -5.65
CA PRO A 183 -9.14 3.50 -5.19
C PRO A 183 -10.62 3.25 -4.88
N ASP A 184 -11.37 4.27 -4.47
CA ASP A 184 -12.73 4.15 -3.91
C ASP A 184 -13.82 4.88 -4.72
N VAL A 185 -13.59 5.18 -5.98
CA VAL A 185 -14.59 5.79 -6.88
C VAL A 185 -15.36 4.72 -7.65
N PHE A 186 -16.68 4.82 -7.67
CA PHE A 186 -17.61 3.76 -8.07
C PHE A 186 -17.95 3.72 -9.56
N GLY A 187 -17.06 4.13 -10.41
CA GLY A 187 -17.18 4.08 -11.86
C GLY A 187 -16.44 5.23 -12.52
N TYR A 188 -16.14 5.07 -13.81
CA TYR A 188 -15.27 5.99 -14.52
C TYR A 188 -15.83 6.30 -15.91
N SER A 189 -15.86 7.61 -16.22
CA SER A 189 -16.30 8.09 -17.54
C SER A 189 -15.34 7.64 -18.64
N GLY A 190 -15.89 7.19 -19.77
CA GLY A 190 -15.11 6.88 -20.97
C GLY A 190 -14.32 8.06 -21.56
N ALA A 191 -14.62 9.29 -21.14
CA ALA A 191 -13.85 10.49 -21.50
C ALA A 191 -12.63 10.74 -20.56
N LEU A 192 -12.49 9.97 -19.48
CA LEU A 192 -11.41 10.20 -18.51
C LEU A 192 -10.02 10.04 -19.11
N PRO A 193 -9.70 9.03 -19.95
CA PRO A 193 -8.39 8.93 -20.59
C PRO A 193 -7.97 10.17 -21.37
N GLN A 194 -8.91 10.80 -22.11
CA GLN A 194 -8.65 12.06 -22.82
C GLN A 194 -8.24 13.18 -21.86
N ILE A 195 -8.99 13.35 -20.77
CA ILE A 195 -8.72 14.38 -19.78
C ILE A 195 -7.36 14.15 -19.15
N LEU A 196 -7.07 12.92 -18.74
CA LEU A 196 -5.79 12.54 -18.13
C LEU A 196 -4.62 12.85 -19.05
N ARG A 197 -4.66 12.37 -20.29
CA ARG A 197 -3.58 12.59 -21.27
C ARG A 197 -3.32 14.07 -21.52
N LYS A 198 -4.39 14.87 -21.68
CA LYS A 198 -4.26 16.33 -21.88
C LYS A 198 -3.75 17.07 -20.62
N CYS A 199 -3.96 16.50 -19.43
CA CYS A 199 -3.41 17.02 -18.18
C CYS A 199 -2.02 16.47 -17.84
N GLY A 200 -1.41 15.66 -18.72
CA GLY A 200 -0.07 15.08 -18.52
C GLY A 200 -0.05 13.98 -17.46
N VAL A 201 -1.16 13.25 -17.32
CA VAL A 201 -1.31 12.03 -16.50
C VAL A 201 -1.47 10.86 -17.46
N ASP A 202 -0.65 9.84 -17.33
CA ASP A 202 -0.59 8.71 -18.26
C ASP A 202 -0.87 7.35 -17.59
N GLN A 203 -1.08 7.35 -16.27
CA GLN A 203 -1.39 6.16 -15.49
C GLN A 203 -2.65 6.36 -14.66
N PHE A 204 -3.42 5.29 -14.52
CA PHE A 204 -4.63 5.25 -13.72
C PHE A 204 -4.66 4.06 -12.80
N PHE A 205 -5.03 4.29 -11.55
CA PHE A 205 -5.09 3.27 -10.51
C PHE A 205 -6.44 3.28 -9.81
N THR A 206 -7.04 2.10 -9.62
CA THR A 206 -8.30 1.92 -8.89
C THR A 206 -8.42 0.54 -8.25
N ALA A 207 -9.37 0.40 -7.32
CA ALA A 207 -9.79 -0.90 -6.78
C ALA A 207 -11.25 -1.23 -7.09
N LYS A 208 -12.13 -0.26 -7.26
CA LYS A 208 -13.59 -0.50 -7.39
C LYS A 208 -14.01 -1.27 -8.63
N MET A 209 -13.22 -1.28 -9.69
CA MET A 209 -13.50 -2.12 -10.86
C MET A 209 -13.45 -3.62 -10.55
N SER A 210 -12.78 -4.02 -9.47
CA SER A 210 -12.74 -5.41 -9.02
C SER A 210 -14.03 -5.87 -8.30
N TRP A 211 -14.93 -4.94 -7.95
CA TRP A 211 -16.15 -5.22 -7.17
C TRP A 211 -17.37 -5.59 -8.03
N ASN A 212 -17.20 -5.77 -9.32
CA ASN A 212 -18.29 -6.20 -10.20
C ASN A 212 -18.55 -7.71 -10.04
N GLU A 213 -19.70 -8.07 -9.48
CA GLU A 213 -20.09 -9.45 -9.20
C GLU A 213 -20.56 -10.21 -10.46
N THR A 214 -21.12 -9.51 -11.43
CA THR A 214 -21.74 -10.13 -12.62
C THR A 214 -20.84 -10.15 -13.84
N ASN A 215 -19.94 -9.17 -13.96
CA ASN A 215 -19.01 -9.06 -15.07
C ASN A 215 -17.63 -8.62 -14.59
N PRO A 216 -16.88 -9.52 -13.94
CA PRO A 216 -15.55 -9.19 -13.41
C PRO A 216 -14.59 -8.81 -14.52
N MET A 217 -13.73 -7.82 -14.24
CA MET A 217 -12.67 -7.41 -15.17
C MET A 217 -11.79 -8.61 -15.55
N PRO A 218 -11.50 -8.84 -16.83
CA PRO A 218 -10.68 -9.98 -17.28
C PRO A 218 -9.19 -9.79 -16.96
N ASN A 219 -8.74 -8.56 -16.80
CA ASN A 219 -7.35 -8.18 -16.54
C ASN A 219 -7.26 -7.21 -15.35
N ASP A 220 -6.17 -7.28 -14.61
CA ASP A 220 -5.85 -6.33 -13.53
C ASP A 220 -4.96 -5.19 -14.04
N THR A 221 -4.22 -5.44 -15.14
CA THR A 221 -3.33 -4.44 -15.75
C THR A 221 -3.57 -4.42 -17.27
N PHE A 222 -3.87 -3.25 -17.83
CA PHE A 222 -4.20 -3.09 -19.23
C PHE A 222 -4.04 -1.65 -19.73
N ILE A 223 -4.11 -1.46 -21.03
CA ILE A 223 -4.25 -0.13 -21.64
C ILE A 223 -5.74 0.18 -21.79
N TRP A 224 -6.17 1.23 -21.11
CA TRP A 224 -7.53 1.75 -21.24
C TRP A 224 -7.58 2.81 -22.33
N GLU A 225 -8.34 2.54 -23.37
CA GLU A 225 -8.61 3.49 -24.46
C GLU A 225 -9.93 4.21 -24.21
N GLY A 226 -9.89 5.53 -24.22
CA GLY A 226 -11.05 6.41 -24.09
C GLY A 226 -11.83 6.57 -25.40
N ILE A 227 -12.95 7.29 -25.31
CA ILE A 227 -13.86 7.50 -26.45
C ILE A 227 -13.25 8.28 -27.63
N ASP A 228 -12.14 8.97 -27.40
CA ASP A 228 -11.40 9.74 -28.43
C ASP A 228 -10.12 9.02 -28.90
N GLY A 229 -9.87 7.79 -28.46
CA GLY A 229 -8.65 7.03 -28.76
C GLY A 229 -7.46 7.35 -27.86
N SER A 230 -7.59 8.26 -26.88
CA SER A 230 -6.54 8.49 -25.89
C SER A 230 -6.35 7.25 -25.02
N GLN A 231 -5.10 6.90 -24.73
CA GLN A 231 -4.75 5.70 -23.99
C GLN A 231 -4.02 6.02 -22.70
N VAL A 232 -4.37 5.32 -21.60
CA VAL A 232 -3.71 5.37 -20.30
C VAL A 232 -3.41 3.96 -19.79
N PHE A 233 -2.25 3.80 -19.17
CA PHE A 233 -1.92 2.55 -18.49
C PHE A 233 -2.77 2.44 -17.22
N THR A 234 -3.47 1.33 -17.06
CA THR A 234 -4.44 1.14 -15.99
C THR A 234 -4.08 -0.06 -15.13
N SER A 235 -4.12 0.12 -13.82
CA SER A 235 -3.98 -0.96 -12.83
C SER A 235 -5.22 -1.00 -11.93
N VAL A 236 -5.82 -2.17 -11.83
CA VAL A 236 -6.95 -2.47 -10.95
C VAL A 236 -6.49 -3.47 -9.91
N ILE A 237 -6.51 -3.07 -8.64
CA ILE A 237 -6.17 -3.98 -7.53
C ILE A 237 -7.41 -4.52 -6.84
N ASN A 238 -7.28 -5.68 -6.22
CA ASN A 238 -8.34 -6.28 -5.44
C ASN A 238 -8.32 -5.78 -3.98
N GLY A 239 -8.75 -4.53 -3.78
CA GLY A 239 -8.86 -3.87 -2.48
C GLY A 239 -7.68 -2.95 -2.15
N TYR A 240 -7.98 -1.86 -1.44
CA TYR A 240 -7.04 -0.77 -1.09
C TYR A 240 -6.88 -0.60 0.44
N VAL A 241 -7.69 -1.32 1.24
CA VAL A 241 -7.66 -1.32 2.71
C VAL A 241 -7.30 -2.74 3.17
N ARG A 242 -6.06 -3.16 2.93
CA ARG A 242 -5.62 -4.51 3.25
C ARG A 242 -4.70 -4.54 4.47
N ARG A 243 -4.68 -5.68 5.15
CA ARG A 243 -3.63 -6.00 6.12
C ARG A 243 -2.38 -6.45 5.36
N LEU A 244 -1.22 -6.31 5.98
CA LEU A 244 0.00 -6.88 5.45
C LEU A 244 0.38 -8.11 6.29
N ASN A 245 0.26 -9.27 5.68
CA ASN A 245 0.65 -10.57 6.24
C ASN A 245 0.89 -11.57 5.10
N PRO A 246 1.49 -12.74 5.36
CA PRO A 246 1.74 -13.74 4.31
C PRO A 246 0.49 -14.18 3.56
N GLN A 247 -0.65 -14.35 4.22
CA GLN A 247 -1.91 -14.76 3.57
C GLN A 247 -2.36 -13.75 2.52
N GLU A 248 -2.30 -12.45 2.84
CA GLU A 248 -2.67 -11.40 1.90
C GLU A 248 -1.70 -11.34 0.71
N ILE A 249 -0.41 -11.62 0.91
CA ILE A 249 0.57 -11.71 -0.17
C ILE A 249 0.25 -12.89 -1.10
N TYR A 250 0.06 -14.10 -0.55
CA TYR A 250 -0.34 -15.26 -1.34
C TYR A 250 -1.64 -15.02 -2.10
N LYS A 251 -2.65 -14.45 -1.43
CA LYS A 251 -3.94 -14.13 -2.03
C LYS A 251 -3.77 -13.13 -3.17
N THR A 252 -3.02 -12.05 -2.96
CA THR A 252 -2.76 -11.03 -3.98
C THR A 252 -2.13 -11.64 -5.21
N TRP A 253 -1.10 -12.45 -5.05
CA TRP A 253 -0.47 -13.14 -6.17
C TRP A 253 -1.38 -14.16 -6.82
N LYS A 254 -2.07 -15.00 -6.02
CA LYS A 254 -2.99 -16.02 -6.52
C LYS A 254 -4.10 -15.45 -7.39
N GLU A 255 -4.68 -14.32 -6.98
CA GLU A 255 -5.78 -13.66 -7.67
C GLU A 255 -5.34 -12.80 -8.85
N TYR A 256 -4.06 -12.42 -8.94
CA TYR A 256 -3.54 -11.59 -10.02
C TYR A 256 -3.71 -12.26 -11.38
N LYS A 257 -4.36 -11.55 -12.32
CA LYS A 257 -4.82 -12.13 -13.60
C LYS A 257 -3.79 -12.07 -14.72
N ASN A 258 -2.84 -11.15 -14.66
CA ASN A 258 -1.86 -10.92 -15.74
C ASN A 258 -0.52 -11.64 -15.55
N LYS A 259 -0.50 -12.81 -14.89
CA LYS A 259 0.73 -13.60 -14.64
C LYS A 259 1.49 -14.03 -15.89
N SER A 260 0.79 -14.12 -17.04
CA SER A 260 1.43 -14.42 -18.33
C SER A 260 2.19 -13.24 -18.93
N MET A 261 1.98 -12.04 -18.43
CA MET A 261 2.57 -10.79 -18.93
C MET A 261 3.66 -10.24 -18.04
N THR A 262 3.51 -10.42 -16.73
CA THR A 262 4.47 -9.95 -15.71
C THR A 262 4.41 -10.81 -14.47
N ASN A 263 5.55 -10.93 -13.81
CA ASN A 263 5.69 -11.57 -12.50
C ASN A 263 5.62 -10.56 -11.33
N ASP A 264 5.24 -9.31 -11.60
CA ASP A 264 5.12 -8.26 -10.62
C ASP A 264 3.68 -7.88 -10.37
N THR A 265 3.31 -7.66 -9.12
CA THR A 265 2.02 -7.11 -8.71
C THR A 265 2.17 -6.18 -7.51
N LEU A 266 1.08 -5.54 -7.11
CA LEU A 266 1.05 -4.51 -6.07
C LEU A 266 0.01 -4.85 -5.00
N ILE A 267 0.37 -4.62 -3.73
CA ILE A 267 -0.57 -4.54 -2.61
C ILE A 267 -0.43 -3.21 -1.90
N THR A 268 -1.55 -2.55 -1.63
CA THR A 268 -1.63 -1.41 -0.71
C THR A 268 -2.10 -1.90 0.65
N PHE A 269 -1.43 -1.48 1.72
CA PHE A 269 -1.77 -1.94 3.06
C PHE A 269 -1.93 -0.79 4.05
N GLY A 270 -2.90 -0.94 4.92
CA GLY A 270 -3.28 0.03 5.93
C GLY A 270 -4.78 0.16 6.04
N PHE A 271 -5.28 0.56 7.20
CA PHE A 271 -6.69 0.85 7.40
C PHE A 271 -7.08 2.17 6.74
N GLY A 272 -8.28 2.21 6.16
CA GLY A 272 -8.79 3.34 5.37
C GLY A 272 -10.23 3.69 5.70
N ASP A 273 -10.83 4.41 4.77
CA ASP A 273 -12.08 5.13 4.80
C ASP A 273 -12.07 6.26 5.86
N GLY A 274 -11.89 5.95 7.12
CA GLY A 274 -11.73 6.91 8.21
C GLY A 274 -10.29 7.20 8.62
N GLY A 275 -9.31 6.82 7.80
CA GLY A 275 -7.90 6.89 8.16
C GLY A 275 -7.47 5.74 9.07
N GLY A 276 -6.33 5.87 9.72
CA GLY A 276 -5.68 4.85 10.54
C GLY A 276 -4.37 4.37 9.93
N GLY A 277 -4.38 4.01 8.65
CA GLY A 277 -3.21 3.57 7.91
C GLY A 277 -2.61 2.26 8.42
N PRO A 278 -1.33 1.99 8.14
CA PRO A 278 -0.63 0.83 8.63
C PRO A 278 -0.54 0.77 10.16
N THR A 279 -0.54 -0.44 10.69
CA THR A 279 -0.34 -0.72 12.13
C THR A 279 1.08 -1.24 12.38
N TYR A 280 1.50 -1.27 13.66
CA TYR A 280 2.78 -1.86 14.03
C TYR A 280 2.88 -3.34 13.63
N ASP A 281 1.81 -4.11 13.76
CA ASP A 281 1.80 -5.52 13.33
C ASP A 281 2.03 -5.67 11.82
N MET A 282 1.43 -4.78 11.01
CA MET A 282 1.68 -4.74 9.56
C MET A 282 3.14 -4.38 9.26
N MET A 283 3.71 -3.43 9.99
CA MET A 283 5.12 -3.03 9.81
C MET A 283 6.10 -4.12 10.26
N GLU A 284 5.80 -4.84 11.33
CA GLU A 284 6.60 -6.00 11.75
C GLU A 284 6.52 -7.14 10.71
N ASN A 285 5.39 -7.33 10.07
CA ASN A 285 5.27 -8.25 8.95
C ASN A 285 6.02 -7.73 7.72
N TYR A 286 5.96 -6.42 7.42
CA TYR A 286 6.72 -5.78 6.34
C TYR A 286 8.21 -6.10 6.45
N GLU A 287 8.80 -5.92 7.64
CA GLU A 287 10.21 -6.26 7.89
C GLU A 287 10.54 -7.73 7.62
N ARG A 288 9.64 -8.64 7.97
CA ARG A 288 9.84 -10.08 7.73
C ARG A 288 9.63 -10.48 6.27
N LEU A 289 8.65 -9.87 5.61
CA LEU A 289 8.30 -10.15 4.21
C LEU A 289 9.36 -9.69 3.20
N LYS A 290 10.27 -8.79 3.59
CA LYS A 290 11.43 -8.41 2.75
C LYS A 290 12.32 -9.59 2.36
N TYR A 291 12.34 -10.63 3.15
CA TYR A 291 13.06 -11.87 2.84
C TYR A 291 12.31 -12.77 1.84
N GLY A 292 11.12 -12.36 1.41
CA GLY A 292 10.18 -13.19 0.67
C GLY A 292 9.41 -14.15 1.57
N ILE A 293 8.58 -14.98 0.95
CA ILE A 293 7.83 -16.04 1.62
C ILE A 293 8.23 -17.40 1.03
N PRO A 294 8.15 -18.48 1.81
CA PRO A 294 8.38 -19.84 1.31
C PRO A 294 7.27 -20.28 0.34
N GLY A 295 7.60 -21.02 -0.72
CA GLY A 295 6.65 -21.60 -1.69
C GLY A 295 6.55 -20.88 -3.02
#